data_59096bc3bfc7947d1597ab4b2063f03b
#
_entry.id   59096bc3bfc7947d1597ab4b2063f03b
#
_cell.length_a   1.000
_cell.length_b   1.000
_cell.length_c   1.000
_cell.angle_alpha   90.00
_cell.angle_beta   90.00
_cell.angle_gamma   90.00
#
_symmetry.space_group_name_H-M   'P 1'
#
loop_
_entity.id
_entity.type
_entity.pdbx_description
1 polymer ?
#
loop_
_entity_poly.entity_id
_entity_poly.type
_entity_poly.pdbx_seq_one_letter_code
_entity_poly.pdbx_strand_id
1 'polypeptide(L)'
;TEKILEQRGQGKSDEARKLIMEDLKSPCTEEVAVFHAFSKAISQAKRKFVVIDTAPTGHTLLLLDTTGSYHRDIMRNNLNAEKLRTPYMALQDPELSKIILVSLPETTPMREAASLQDDLKRAGIKPWCWLINQSLSMVESISDPLLKSRATAETEVIETIKTTYANRTFGIPFLAEKLLLPALLDED
;
A
#
# COMPACT_ATOMS: atom_id res chain seq x y z
N THR A 1 -1.95 -1.20 -22.75
CA THR A 1 -1.93 -0.01 -23.62
C THR A 1 -2.26 -0.38 -25.06
N GLU A 2 -1.58 -1.37 -25.69
CA GLU A 2 -1.82 -1.78 -27.07
C GLU A 2 -3.27 -2.23 -27.36
N LYS A 3 -3.84 -3.10 -26.54
CA LYS A 3 -5.24 -3.56 -26.69
C LYS A 3 -6.28 -2.43 -26.63
N ILE A 4 -6.04 -1.40 -25.82
CA ILE A 4 -6.94 -0.24 -25.74
C ILE A 4 -6.76 0.64 -26.97
N LEU A 5 -5.54 0.77 -27.47
CA LEU A 5 -5.24 1.52 -28.68
C LEU A 5 -5.89 0.87 -29.91
N GLU A 6 -5.86 -0.47 -30.02
CA GLU A 6 -6.56 -1.22 -31.07
C GLU A 6 -8.07 -1.01 -31.00
N GLN A 7 -8.67 -1.11 -29.81
CA GLN A 7 -10.12 -0.95 -29.66
C GLN A 7 -10.61 0.48 -29.89
N ARG A 8 -9.90 1.50 -29.39
CA ARG A 8 -10.31 2.91 -29.52
C ARG A 8 -9.80 3.57 -30.80
N GLY A 9 -8.78 2.99 -31.44
CA GLY A 9 -8.15 3.51 -32.66
C GLY A 9 -8.71 2.92 -33.96
N GLN A 10 -9.58 1.90 -33.91
CA GLN A 10 -10.18 1.34 -35.11
C GLN A 10 -11.01 2.39 -35.85
N GLY A 11 -10.68 2.61 -37.14
CA GLY A 11 -11.41 3.57 -38.00
C GLY A 11 -11.05 5.04 -37.80
N LYS A 12 -10.02 5.38 -36.99
CA LYS A 12 -9.59 6.76 -36.73
C LYS A 12 -8.33 7.11 -37.55
N SER A 13 -8.17 8.42 -37.84
CA SER A 13 -6.97 8.96 -38.49
C SER A 13 -5.71 8.79 -37.66
N ASP A 14 -4.53 8.86 -38.29
CA ASP A 14 -3.24 8.73 -37.60
C ASP A 14 -3.02 9.82 -36.55
N GLU A 15 -3.54 11.03 -36.77
CA GLU A 15 -3.52 12.13 -35.80
C GLU A 15 -4.39 11.81 -34.58
N ALA A 16 -5.59 11.27 -34.78
CA ALA A 16 -6.46 10.85 -33.69
C ALA A 16 -5.88 9.67 -32.88
N ARG A 17 -5.14 8.77 -33.52
CA ARG A 17 -4.40 7.69 -32.84
C ARG A 17 -3.25 8.23 -32.00
N LYS A 18 -2.52 9.25 -32.48
CA LYS A 18 -1.46 9.92 -31.71
C LYS A 18 -2.02 10.59 -30.46
N LEU A 19 -3.12 11.33 -30.57
CA LEU A 19 -3.80 11.97 -29.45
C LEU A 19 -4.27 10.94 -28.41
N ILE A 20 -4.84 9.81 -28.85
CA ILE A 20 -5.22 8.72 -27.96
C ILE A 20 -3.98 8.12 -27.25
N MET A 21 -2.85 8.02 -27.95
CA MET A 21 -1.62 7.49 -27.37
C MET A 21 -1.02 8.46 -26.34
N GLU A 22 -1.07 9.76 -26.59
CA GLU A 22 -0.66 10.79 -25.64
C GLU A 22 -1.55 10.80 -24.39
N ASP A 23 -2.85 10.70 -24.57
CA ASP A 23 -3.82 10.61 -23.47
C ASP A 23 -3.62 9.33 -22.63
N LEU A 24 -3.36 8.19 -23.28
CA LEU A 24 -3.03 6.93 -22.61
C LEU A 24 -1.68 6.94 -21.86
N LYS A 25 -0.78 7.84 -22.21
CA LYS A 25 0.52 8.06 -21.53
C LYS A 25 0.47 9.19 -20.52
N SER A 26 -0.68 9.86 -20.38
CA SER A 26 -0.80 10.92 -19.40
C SER A 26 -0.75 10.34 -17.98
N PRO A 27 -0.11 11.04 -17.02
CA PRO A 27 -0.09 10.62 -15.61
C PRO A 27 -1.49 10.37 -15.06
N CYS A 28 -2.49 11.16 -15.45
CA CYS A 28 -3.88 10.99 -15.02
C CYS A 28 -4.47 9.64 -15.47
N THR A 29 -4.12 9.16 -16.67
CA THR A 29 -4.62 7.87 -17.17
C THR A 29 -3.96 6.70 -16.44
N GLU A 30 -2.68 6.82 -16.09
CA GLU A 30 -1.99 5.84 -15.26
C GLU A 30 -2.60 5.76 -13.86
N GLU A 31 -2.90 6.89 -13.23
CA GLU A 31 -3.54 6.96 -11.92
C GLU A 31 -4.93 6.30 -11.93
N VAL A 32 -5.74 6.57 -12.95
CA VAL A 32 -7.05 5.93 -13.12
C VAL A 32 -6.92 4.42 -13.31
N ALA A 33 -5.92 3.97 -14.07
CA ALA A 33 -5.68 2.54 -14.29
C ALA A 33 -5.26 1.82 -13.00
N VAL A 34 -4.38 2.45 -12.21
CA VAL A 34 -3.97 1.95 -10.88
C VAL A 34 -5.15 1.90 -9.93
N PHE A 35 -5.99 2.94 -9.90
CA PHE A 35 -7.22 2.96 -9.10
C PHE A 35 -8.18 1.81 -9.47
N HIS A 36 -8.39 1.57 -10.76
CA HIS A 36 -9.23 0.45 -11.20
C HIS A 36 -8.66 -0.91 -10.80
N ALA A 37 -7.34 -1.10 -10.96
CA ALA A 37 -6.67 -2.34 -10.55
C ALA A 37 -6.78 -2.56 -9.05
N PHE A 38 -6.56 -1.52 -8.25
CA PHE A 38 -6.69 -1.54 -6.81
C PHE A 38 -8.13 -1.86 -6.35
N SER A 39 -9.12 -1.18 -6.92
CA SER A 39 -10.54 -1.43 -6.62
C SER A 39 -10.97 -2.85 -6.99
N LYS A 40 -10.44 -3.39 -8.10
CA LYS A 40 -10.67 -4.77 -8.52
C LYS A 40 -10.02 -5.76 -7.55
N ALA A 41 -8.81 -5.50 -7.09
CA ALA A 41 -8.12 -6.33 -6.10
C ALA A 41 -8.92 -6.39 -4.78
N ILE A 42 -9.34 -5.24 -4.26
CA ILE A 42 -10.17 -5.18 -3.03
C ILE A 42 -11.48 -5.97 -3.20
N SER A 43 -12.14 -5.87 -4.36
CA SER A 43 -13.38 -6.61 -4.59
C SER A 43 -13.19 -8.13 -4.64
N GLN A 44 -12.00 -8.62 -4.99
CA GLN A 44 -11.65 -10.05 -4.94
C GLN A 44 -11.48 -10.57 -3.51
N ALA A 45 -11.16 -9.72 -2.55
CA ALA A 45 -10.99 -10.07 -1.14
C ALA A 45 -12.24 -10.68 -0.49
N LYS A 46 -13.41 -10.55 -1.12
CA LYS A 46 -14.63 -11.25 -0.71
C LYS A 46 -14.55 -12.78 -0.85
N ARG A 47 -13.64 -13.28 -1.69
CA ARG A 47 -13.54 -14.70 -2.06
C ARG A 47 -12.14 -15.28 -1.91
N LYS A 48 -11.11 -14.42 -1.77
CA LYS A 48 -9.71 -14.80 -1.75
C LYS A 48 -8.97 -13.94 -0.73
N PHE A 49 -7.90 -14.47 -0.19
CA PHE A 49 -6.92 -13.65 0.50
C PHE A 49 -6.16 -12.81 -0.54
N VAL A 50 -6.10 -11.50 -0.33
CA VAL A 50 -5.45 -10.55 -1.25
C VAL A 50 -4.41 -9.77 -0.48
N VAL A 51 -3.16 -9.83 -0.92
CA VAL A 51 -2.08 -8.98 -0.43
C VAL A 51 -1.81 -7.90 -1.47
N ILE A 52 -1.80 -6.65 -1.06
CA ILE A 52 -1.49 -5.52 -1.92
C ILE A 52 -0.22 -4.87 -1.38
N ASP A 53 0.87 -5.03 -2.11
CA ASP A 53 2.10 -4.28 -1.89
C ASP A 53 1.96 -2.93 -2.58
N THR A 54 1.89 -1.87 -1.76
CA THR A 54 1.63 -0.52 -2.26
C THR A 54 2.93 0.18 -2.64
N ALA A 55 2.85 1.08 -3.62
CA ALA A 55 3.93 2.02 -3.91
C ALA A 55 4.22 2.94 -2.69
N PRO A 56 5.39 3.60 -2.66
CA PRO A 56 5.75 4.52 -1.57
C PRO A 56 4.68 5.57 -1.27
N THR A 57 4.68 6.05 -0.05
CA THR A 57 3.64 6.84 0.65
C THR A 57 2.78 7.82 -0.16
N GLY A 58 3.37 8.62 -1.07
CA GLY A 58 2.61 9.61 -1.85
C GLY A 58 1.56 9.01 -2.80
N HIS A 59 1.88 7.91 -3.47
CA HIS A 59 0.94 7.22 -4.37
C HIS A 59 -0.17 6.50 -3.59
N THR A 60 0.11 6.00 -2.40
CA THR A 60 -0.90 5.38 -1.53
C THR A 60 -1.93 6.40 -1.08
N LEU A 61 -1.51 7.62 -0.72
CA LEU A 61 -2.41 8.72 -0.36
C LEU A 61 -3.31 9.13 -1.52
N LEU A 62 -2.78 9.22 -2.73
CA LEU A 62 -3.55 9.52 -3.92
C LEU A 62 -4.62 8.45 -4.20
N LEU A 63 -4.28 7.17 -4.06
CA LEU A 63 -5.24 6.08 -4.17
C LEU A 63 -6.35 6.15 -3.12
N LEU A 64 -6.01 6.49 -1.88
CA LEU A 64 -6.98 6.66 -0.80
C LEU A 64 -7.90 7.85 -1.06
N ASP A 65 -7.37 9.00 -1.51
CA ASP A 65 -8.16 10.18 -1.82
C ASP A 65 -9.08 9.96 -3.00
N THR A 66 -8.59 9.34 -4.07
CA THR A 66 -9.38 8.96 -5.25
C THR A 66 -10.49 7.96 -4.86
N THR A 67 -10.17 6.98 -4.01
CA THR A 67 -11.14 6.00 -3.51
C THR A 67 -12.21 6.67 -2.64
N GLY A 68 -11.81 7.62 -1.80
CA GLY A 68 -12.72 8.40 -0.96
C GLY A 68 -13.61 9.33 -1.77
N SER A 69 -13.10 9.97 -2.82
CA SER A 69 -13.86 10.81 -3.73
C SER A 69 -14.91 10.01 -4.50
N TYR A 70 -14.51 8.87 -5.06
CA TYR A 70 -15.42 7.92 -5.71
C TYR A 70 -16.53 7.43 -4.77
N HIS A 71 -16.18 7.15 -3.51
CA HIS A 71 -17.15 6.79 -2.48
C HIS A 71 -18.18 7.91 -2.26
N ARG A 72 -17.74 9.16 -2.09
CA ARG A 72 -18.63 10.32 -1.89
C ARG A 72 -19.57 10.51 -3.06
N ASP A 73 -19.09 10.37 -4.29
CA ASP A 73 -19.91 10.54 -5.50
C ASP A 73 -20.97 9.44 -5.62
N ILE A 74 -20.63 8.19 -5.30
CA ILE A 74 -21.60 7.10 -5.26
C ILE A 74 -22.66 7.35 -4.20
N MET A 75 -22.28 7.77 -3.00
CA MET A 75 -23.22 8.03 -1.90
C MET A 75 -24.17 9.19 -2.20
N ARG A 76 -23.72 10.21 -2.95
CA ARG A 76 -24.56 11.33 -3.37
C ARG A 76 -25.57 10.97 -4.46
N ASN A 77 -25.18 10.09 -5.39
CA ASN A 77 -25.92 9.85 -6.62
C ASN A 77 -26.82 8.61 -6.59
N ASN A 78 -26.77 7.78 -5.54
CA ASN A 78 -27.55 6.56 -5.45
C ASN A 78 -28.55 6.56 -4.31
N LEU A 79 -29.84 6.42 -4.65
CA LEU A 79 -30.95 6.27 -3.69
C LEU A 79 -30.85 4.99 -2.84
N ASN A 80 -30.04 4.01 -3.24
CA ASN A 80 -29.78 2.75 -2.55
C ASN A 80 -28.32 2.65 -2.05
N ALA A 81 -27.67 3.77 -1.76
CA ALA A 81 -26.27 3.83 -1.35
C ALA A 81 -25.93 2.96 -0.13
N GLU A 82 -26.90 2.79 0.79
CA GLU A 82 -26.73 1.95 2.01
C GLU A 82 -26.43 0.48 1.71
N LYS A 83 -26.81 -0.02 0.52
CA LYS A 83 -26.55 -1.40 0.09
C LYS A 83 -25.24 -1.56 -0.71
N LEU A 84 -24.61 -0.45 -1.06
CA LEU A 84 -23.41 -0.46 -1.91
C LEU A 84 -22.15 -0.45 -1.05
N ARG A 85 -21.38 -1.51 -1.08
CA ARG A 85 -20.07 -1.59 -0.43
C ARG A 85 -19.00 -1.09 -1.41
N THR A 86 -18.44 0.08 -1.14
CA THR A 86 -17.35 0.66 -1.94
C THR A 86 -15.99 0.10 -1.51
N PRO A 87 -14.95 0.16 -2.36
CA PRO A 87 -13.59 -0.19 -1.97
C PRO A 87 -13.09 0.57 -0.72
N TYR A 88 -13.48 1.84 -0.59
CA TYR A 88 -13.14 2.67 0.56
C TYR A 88 -13.70 2.12 1.87
N MET A 89 -14.98 1.74 1.88
CA MET A 89 -15.60 1.10 3.06
C MET A 89 -14.93 -0.23 3.43
N ALA A 90 -14.46 -0.99 2.43
CA ALA A 90 -13.73 -2.22 2.68
C ALA A 90 -12.37 -1.98 3.34
N LEU A 91 -11.69 -0.87 3.01
CA LEU A 91 -10.44 -0.48 3.65
C LEU A 91 -10.64 0.01 5.08
N GLN A 92 -11.77 0.65 5.37
CA GLN A 92 -12.12 1.13 6.71
C GLN A 92 -12.59 0.00 7.65
N ASP A 93 -13.03 -1.13 7.10
CA ASP A 93 -13.52 -2.27 7.85
C ASP A 93 -12.35 -3.13 8.38
N PRO A 94 -12.07 -3.12 9.70
CA PRO A 94 -10.94 -3.85 10.26
C PRO A 94 -11.09 -5.37 10.21
N GLU A 95 -12.29 -5.88 9.92
CA GLU A 95 -12.50 -7.33 9.74
C GLU A 95 -12.15 -7.78 8.31
N LEU A 96 -12.22 -6.87 7.36
CA LEU A 96 -11.90 -7.15 5.95
C LEU A 96 -10.47 -6.79 5.58
N SER A 97 -9.95 -5.70 6.14
CA SER A 97 -8.66 -5.14 5.75
C SER A 97 -7.73 -4.99 6.94
N LYS A 98 -6.50 -5.49 6.80
CA LYS A 98 -5.43 -5.32 7.78
C LYS A 98 -4.34 -4.47 7.14
N ILE A 99 -4.25 -3.21 7.51
CA ILE A 99 -3.22 -2.30 7.02
C ILE A 99 -1.97 -2.47 7.87
N ILE A 100 -0.87 -2.83 7.23
CA ILE A 100 0.43 -3.01 7.87
C ILE A 100 1.33 -1.86 7.43
N LEU A 101 1.84 -1.09 8.39
CA LEU A 101 2.84 -0.07 8.15
C LEU A 101 4.22 -0.70 8.24
N VAL A 102 4.93 -0.76 7.11
CA VAL A 102 6.28 -1.32 7.05
C VAL A 102 7.30 -0.19 7.08
N SER A 103 8.25 -0.28 8.00
CA SER A 103 9.32 0.71 8.16
C SER A 103 10.66 0.03 8.43
N LEU A 104 11.74 0.66 8.00
CA LEU A 104 13.06 0.35 8.52
C LEU A 104 13.21 0.95 9.92
N PRO A 105 14.08 0.41 10.79
CA PRO A 105 14.35 0.94 12.12
C PRO A 105 15.27 2.19 12.07
N GLU A 106 14.90 3.16 11.28
CA GLU A 106 15.63 4.41 11.04
C GLU A 106 14.68 5.60 11.21
N THR A 107 15.22 6.75 11.63
CA THR A 107 14.42 7.93 11.97
C THR A 107 13.58 8.44 10.79
N THR A 108 14.14 8.49 9.58
CA THR A 108 13.41 9.00 8.40
C THR A 108 12.28 8.06 7.98
N PRO A 109 12.51 6.74 7.73
CA PRO A 109 11.42 5.81 7.43
C PRO A 109 10.34 5.77 8.53
N MET A 110 10.72 5.85 9.79
CA MET A 110 9.77 5.92 10.91
C MET A 110 8.86 7.14 10.80
N ARG A 111 9.42 8.33 10.52
CA ARG A 111 8.63 9.57 10.39
C ARG A 111 7.72 9.55 9.18
N GLU A 112 8.18 9.01 8.06
CA GLU A 112 7.36 8.81 6.85
C GLU A 112 6.16 7.89 7.13
N ALA A 113 6.40 6.77 7.79
CA ALA A 113 5.34 5.84 8.17
C ALA A 113 4.37 6.45 9.21
N ALA A 114 4.87 7.27 10.14
CA ALA A 114 4.04 8.00 11.08
C ALA A 114 3.15 9.04 10.40
N SER A 115 3.68 9.76 9.42
CA SER A 115 2.90 10.69 8.60
C SER A 115 1.79 9.95 7.84
N LEU A 116 2.12 8.83 7.20
CA LEU A 116 1.13 7.98 6.54
C LEU A 116 0.06 7.45 7.51
N GLN A 117 0.46 7.07 8.74
CA GLN A 117 -0.49 6.67 9.78
C GLN A 117 -1.52 7.76 10.08
N ASP A 118 -1.08 9.02 10.15
CA ASP A 118 -1.98 10.14 10.43
C ASP A 118 -2.92 10.41 9.25
N ASP A 119 -2.46 10.23 8.02
CA ASP A 119 -3.30 10.29 6.82
C ASP A 119 -4.35 9.18 6.81
N LEU A 120 -3.94 7.95 7.11
CA LEU A 120 -4.87 6.82 7.24
C LEU A 120 -5.92 7.08 8.32
N LYS A 121 -5.52 7.61 9.48
CA LYS A 121 -6.46 7.98 10.56
C LYS A 121 -7.47 9.03 10.10
N ARG A 122 -7.02 10.06 9.35
CA ARG A 122 -7.92 11.07 8.77
C ARG A 122 -8.91 10.46 7.77
N ALA A 123 -8.50 9.42 7.05
CA ALA A 123 -9.37 8.65 6.17
C ALA A 123 -10.28 7.64 6.91
N GLY A 124 -10.23 7.58 8.25
CA GLY A 124 -10.99 6.63 9.04
C GLY A 124 -10.45 5.19 8.99
N ILE A 125 -9.20 5.01 8.55
CA ILE A 125 -8.53 3.72 8.42
C ILE A 125 -7.55 3.57 9.58
N LYS A 126 -7.66 2.47 10.34
CA LYS A 126 -6.76 2.19 11.46
C LYS A 126 -5.73 1.15 11.06
N PRO A 127 -4.42 1.47 11.11
CA PRO A 127 -3.39 0.47 10.92
C PRO A 127 -3.53 -0.68 11.92
N TRP A 128 -3.36 -1.90 11.43
CA TRP A 128 -3.43 -3.09 12.26
C TRP A 128 -2.16 -3.31 13.07
N CYS A 129 -1.00 -3.05 12.45
CA CYS A 129 0.29 -3.12 13.12
C CYS A 129 1.37 -2.30 12.40
N TRP A 130 2.49 -2.13 13.07
CA TRP A 130 3.77 -1.75 12.49
C TRP A 130 4.65 -2.97 12.32
N LEU A 131 5.30 -3.09 11.17
CA LEU A 131 6.28 -4.11 10.86
C LEU A 131 7.64 -3.44 10.65
N ILE A 132 8.57 -3.69 11.56
CA ILE A 132 9.94 -3.20 11.47
C ILE A 132 10.72 -4.21 10.65
N ASN A 133 11.16 -3.78 9.47
CA ASN A 133 11.86 -4.65 8.53
C ASN A 133 13.38 -4.48 8.63
N GLN A 134 14.12 -5.55 8.37
CA GLN A 134 15.58 -5.56 8.29
C GLN A 134 16.29 -5.02 9.55
N SER A 135 15.81 -5.37 10.73
CA SER A 135 16.41 -4.93 11.98
C SER A 135 17.66 -5.70 12.33
N LEU A 136 18.78 -4.99 12.50
CA LEU A 136 20.03 -5.55 13.02
C LEU A 136 19.91 -5.85 14.52
N SER A 137 19.15 -5.05 15.28
CA SER A 137 18.98 -5.25 16.72
C SER A 137 18.26 -6.57 17.06
N MET A 138 17.63 -7.22 16.07
CA MET A 138 16.96 -8.52 16.20
C MET A 138 17.83 -9.69 15.73
N VAL A 139 19.07 -9.45 15.31
CA VAL A 139 20.02 -10.49 14.93
C VAL A 139 20.71 -11.04 16.17
N GLU A 140 20.72 -12.38 16.34
CA GLU A 140 21.21 -13.03 17.55
C GLU A 140 22.69 -12.75 17.86
N SER A 141 23.55 -12.63 16.83
CA SER A 141 24.96 -12.31 17.05
C SER A 141 25.52 -11.43 15.94
N ILE A 142 26.09 -10.31 16.32
CA ILE A 142 26.77 -9.39 15.41
C ILE A 142 28.23 -9.29 15.90
N SER A 143 29.18 -9.65 15.04
CA SER A 143 30.61 -9.56 15.35
C SER A 143 31.19 -8.20 14.98
N ASP A 144 30.73 -7.61 13.89
CA ASP A 144 31.23 -6.33 13.36
C ASP A 144 30.88 -5.15 14.29
N PRO A 145 31.87 -4.32 14.72
CA PRO A 145 31.63 -3.20 15.61
C PRO A 145 30.69 -2.11 15.04
N LEU A 146 30.77 -1.86 13.71
CA LEU A 146 29.93 -0.87 13.05
C LEU A 146 28.48 -1.32 13.04
N LEU A 147 28.22 -2.58 12.71
CA LEU A 147 26.87 -3.14 12.72
C LEU A 147 26.31 -3.21 14.15
N LYS A 148 27.15 -3.47 15.18
CA LYS A 148 26.73 -3.37 16.58
C LYS A 148 26.29 -1.96 16.96
N SER A 149 27.06 -0.95 16.56
CA SER A 149 26.69 0.44 16.82
C SER A 149 25.36 0.81 16.15
N ARG A 150 25.15 0.36 14.91
CA ARG A 150 23.89 0.54 14.19
C ARG A 150 22.73 -0.16 14.89
N ALA A 151 22.90 -1.41 15.29
CA ALA A 151 21.88 -2.17 16.03
C ALA A 151 21.48 -1.48 17.33
N THR A 152 22.43 -0.85 18.03
CA THR A 152 22.16 -0.07 19.23
C THR A 152 21.31 1.18 18.92
N ALA A 153 21.64 1.90 17.83
CA ALA A 153 20.86 3.06 17.41
C ALA A 153 19.42 2.71 16.98
N GLU A 154 19.23 1.56 16.37
CA GLU A 154 17.88 1.06 16.00
C GLU A 154 16.96 0.88 17.21
N THR A 155 17.51 0.52 18.38
CA THR A 155 16.73 0.24 19.59
C THR A 155 15.92 1.46 20.01
N GLU A 156 16.48 2.65 19.95
CA GLU A 156 15.79 3.91 20.30
C GLU A 156 14.62 4.19 19.34
N VAL A 157 14.83 3.97 18.04
CA VAL A 157 13.78 4.15 17.02
C VAL A 157 12.65 3.14 17.25
N ILE A 158 12.99 1.89 17.51
CA ILE A 158 12.03 0.80 17.75
C ILE A 158 11.19 1.10 19.00
N GLU A 159 11.82 1.55 20.08
CA GLU A 159 11.09 1.94 21.29
C GLU A 159 10.18 3.15 21.04
N THR A 160 10.62 4.12 20.25
CA THR A 160 9.77 5.24 19.85
C THR A 160 8.54 4.76 19.10
N ILE A 161 8.71 3.82 18.15
CA ILE A 161 7.57 3.23 17.42
C ILE A 161 6.59 2.56 18.37
N LYS A 162 7.09 1.71 19.26
CA LYS A 162 6.26 0.95 20.23
C LYS A 162 5.50 1.83 21.21
N THR A 163 6.14 2.88 21.68
CA THR A 163 5.55 3.73 22.76
C THR A 163 4.67 4.85 22.22
N THR A 164 4.98 5.36 21.02
CA THR A 164 4.34 6.57 20.49
C THR A 164 3.33 6.27 19.38
N TYR A 165 3.63 5.34 18.49
CA TYR A 165 2.87 5.18 17.25
C TYR A 165 2.05 3.89 17.18
N ALA A 166 2.58 2.78 17.69
CA ALA A 166 2.06 1.46 17.44
C ALA A 166 1.39 0.81 18.66
N ASN A 167 0.17 0.31 18.48
CA ASN A 167 -0.47 -0.57 19.47
C ASN A 167 0.04 -2.01 19.35
N ARG A 168 0.58 -2.38 18.19
CA ARG A 168 1.11 -3.71 17.88
C ARG A 168 2.30 -3.56 16.94
N THR A 169 3.43 -4.16 17.33
CA THR A 169 4.68 -4.11 16.57
C THR A 169 5.21 -5.51 16.34
N PHE A 170 5.60 -5.79 15.12
CA PHE A 170 6.36 -6.99 14.74
C PHE A 170 7.71 -6.57 14.16
N GLY A 171 8.68 -7.48 14.16
CA GLY A 171 9.98 -7.22 13.58
C GLY A 171 10.48 -8.39 12.76
N ILE A 172 11.20 -8.06 11.69
CA ILE A 172 11.93 -8.99 10.84
C ILE A 172 13.42 -8.66 11.00
N PRO A 173 14.25 -9.61 11.42
CA PRO A 173 15.69 -9.40 11.54
C PRO A 173 16.31 -9.13 10.16
N PHE A 174 17.45 -8.43 10.16
CA PHE A 174 18.27 -8.32 8.98
C PHE A 174 18.84 -9.71 8.64
N LEU A 175 18.56 -10.21 7.44
CA LEU A 175 19.00 -11.50 6.96
C LEU A 175 20.05 -11.30 5.88
N ALA A 176 21.24 -11.88 6.07
CA ALA A 176 22.33 -11.82 5.09
C ALA A 176 22.01 -12.62 3.82
N GLU A 177 21.20 -13.67 3.93
CA GLU A 177 20.69 -14.43 2.80
C GLU A 177 19.24 -14.01 2.50
N LYS A 178 18.90 -13.92 1.21
CA LYS A 178 17.50 -13.79 0.81
C LYS A 178 16.75 -14.92 1.49
N LEU A 179 15.74 -14.58 2.30
CA LEU A 179 14.69 -15.52 2.64
C LEU A 179 14.13 -16.02 1.30
N LEU A 180 14.61 -17.15 0.85
CA LEU A 180 13.85 -18.00 -0.04
C LEU A 180 12.65 -18.39 0.83
N LEU A 181 11.55 -17.67 0.67
CA LEU A 181 10.27 -18.18 1.14
C LEU A 181 10.19 -19.59 0.56
N PRO A 182 10.35 -20.64 1.37
CA PRO A 182 10.17 -21.97 0.82
C PRO A 182 8.74 -22.01 0.31
N ALA A 183 8.58 -22.41 -0.92
CA ALA A 183 7.41 -22.98 -1.59
C ALA A 183 6.07 -23.08 -0.82
N LEU A 184 5.73 -22.09 0.00
CA LEU A 184 4.41 -21.98 0.61
C LEU A 184 3.39 -21.30 -0.34
N LEU A 185 3.84 -20.97 -1.57
CA LEU A 185 3.02 -20.39 -2.61
C LEU A 185 2.82 -21.35 -3.81
N ASP A 186 3.39 -22.55 -3.76
CA ASP A 186 3.19 -23.60 -4.76
C ASP A 186 2.33 -24.74 -4.18
N GLU A 187 1.10 -24.47 -3.82
CA GLU A 187 0.06 -25.49 -3.76
C GLU A 187 -1.26 -24.89 -4.30
N ASP A 188 -1.50 -25.20 -5.59
CA ASP A 188 -2.75 -25.27 -6.39
C ASP A 188 -3.71 -24.07 -6.40
#